data_884740f6b084a7aef8a972f60efbba58
#
_entry.id   884740f6b084a7aef8a972f60efbba58
#
_cell.length_a   1.000
_cell.length_b   1.000
_cell.length_c   1.000
_cell.angle_alpha   90.00
_cell.angle_beta   90.00
_cell.angle_gamma   90.00
#
_symmetry.space_group_name_H-M   'P 1'
#
loop_
_entity.id
_entity.type
_entity.pdbx_description
1 polymer ?
#
loop_
_entity_poly.entity_id
_entity_poly.type
_entity_poly.pdbx_seq_one_letter_code
_entity_poly.pdbx_strand_id
1 'polypeptide(L)' 'MKILVTGGLGFIGSHTVVELQNEGFEVVAIDNLSNSSEGVLDGIVNITGKRPVFEKIDLRDKAAVQNFFKKHLFFRR' A
#
# COMPACT_ATOMS: atom_id res chain seq x y z
N MET A 1 10.85 -8.98 3.61
CA MET A 1 10.77 -8.38 2.26
C MET A 1 9.62 -7.39 2.23
N LYS A 2 9.86 -6.24 1.65
CA LYS A 2 8.88 -5.17 1.57
C LYS A 2 8.27 -5.16 0.16
N ILE A 3 6.95 -5.17 0.07
CA ILE A 3 6.24 -5.22 -1.22
C ILE A 3 5.39 -3.98 -1.37
N LEU A 4 5.45 -3.38 -2.55
CA LEU A 4 4.63 -2.23 -2.90
C LEU A 4 3.35 -2.70 -3.58
N VAL A 5 2.21 -2.19 -3.12
CA VAL A 5 0.92 -2.44 -3.76
C VAL A 5 0.34 -1.10 -4.19
N THR A 6 0.21 -0.90 -5.49
CA THR A 6 -0.45 0.29 -6.04
C THR A 6 -1.96 0.07 -6.05
N GLY A 7 -2.72 1.14 -5.79
CA GLY A 7 -4.17 0.99 -5.63
C GLY A 7 -4.53 0.15 -4.42
N GLY A 8 -3.71 0.20 -3.37
CA GLY A 8 -3.80 -0.71 -2.23
C GLY A 8 -5.06 -0.58 -1.40
N LEU A 9 -5.82 0.51 -1.54
CA LEU A 9 -7.08 0.69 -0.81
C LEU A 9 -8.31 0.47 -1.71
N GLY A 10 -8.10 0.10 -2.98
CA GLY A 10 -9.20 -0.31 -3.84
C GLY A 10 -9.66 -1.73 -3.49
N PHE A 11 -10.72 -2.18 -4.17
CA PHE A 11 -11.31 -3.49 -3.86
C PHE A 11 -10.30 -4.62 -4.03
N ILE A 12 -9.68 -4.72 -5.20
CA ILE A 12 -8.71 -5.79 -5.46
C ILE A 12 -7.41 -5.56 -4.69
N GLY A 13 -6.94 -4.31 -4.66
CA GLY A 13 -5.68 -3.98 -3.98
C GLY A 13 -5.72 -4.28 -2.49
N SER A 14 -6.84 -3.98 -1.81
CA SER A 14 -6.95 -4.25 -0.38
C SER A 14 -6.96 -5.74 -0.08
N HIS A 15 -7.58 -6.55 -0.94
CA HIS A 15 -7.51 -8.01 -0.80
C HIS A 15 -6.07 -8.52 -0.96
N THR A 16 -5.34 -7.95 -1.92
CA THR A 16 -3.93 -8.30 -2.13
C THR A 16 -3.09 -7.94 -0.91
N VAL A 17 -3.32 -6.76 -0.32
CA VAL A 17 -2.62 -6.35 0.90
C VAL A 17 -2.87 -7.35 2.03
N VAL A 18 -4.12 -7.75 2.24
CA VAL A 18 -4.47 -8.72 3.29
C VAL A 18 -3.73 -10.04 3.07
N GLU A 19 -3.75 -10.55 1.85
CA GLU A 19 -3.09 -11.80 1.51
C GLU A 19 -1.59 -11.74 1.77
N LEU A 20 -0.95 -10.66 1.33
CA LEU A 20 0.50 -10.50 1.50
C LEU A 20 0.87 -10.38 2.97
N GLN A 21 0.09 -9.64 3.76
CA GLN A 21 0.37 -9.53 5.19
C GLN A 21 0.19 -10.86 5.91
N ASN A 22 -0.81 -11.64 5.50
CA ASN A 22 -1.01 -12.97 6.09
C ASN A 22 0.13 -13.92 5.76
N GLU A 23 0.81 -13.70 4.63
CA GLU A 23 2.00 -14.47 4.25
C GLU A 23 3.28 -13.98 4.94
N GLY A 24 3.18 -12.93 5.75
CA GLY A 24 4.31 -12.41 6.50
C GLY A 24 5.11 -11.31 5.80
N PHE A 25 4.64 -10.81 4.66
CA PHE A 25 5.33 -9.72 3.98
C PHE A 25 5.01 -8.38 4.63
N GLU A 26 5.97 -7.48 4.56
CA GLU A 26 5.79 -6.09 4.93
C GLU A 26 5.25 -5.36 3.70
N VAL A 27 4.10 -4.69 3.84
CA VAL A 27 3.42 -4.09 2.69
C VAL A 27 3.42 -2.57 2.80
N VAL A 28 3.77 -1.92 1.70
CA VAL A 28 3.60 -0.48 1.53
C VAL A 28 2.55 -0.29 0.46
N ALA A 29 1.44 0.34 0.81
CA ALA A 29 0.34 0.58 -0.11
C ALA A 29 0.32 2.05 -0.52
N ILE A 30 0.11 2.31 -1.80
CA ILE A 30 -0.13 3.67 -2.29
C ILE A 30 -1.46 3.73 -3.03
N ASP A 31 -2.15 4.85 -2.88
CA ASP A 31 -3.46 5.05 -3.49
C ASP A 31 -3.72 6.54 -3.54
N ASN A 32 -4.38 7.01 -4.58
CA ASN A 32 -4.74 8.43 -4.67
C ASN A 32 -6.11 8.72 -4.05
N LEU A 33 -6.79 7.71 -3.54
CA LEU A 33 -8.10 7.80 -2.88
C LEU A 33 -9.22 8.32 -3.78
N SER A 34 -9.08 8.18 -5.10
CA SER A 34 -10.13 8.65 -6.00
C SER A 34 -11.40 7.79 -5.92
N ASN A 35 -11.23 6.48 -5.69
CA ASN A 35 -12.34 5.52 -5.60
C ASN A 35 -12.32 4.70 -4.32
N SER A 36 -11.58 5.16 -3.30
CA SER A 36 -11.42 4.43 -2.05
C SER A 36 -11.26 5.42 -0.91
N SER A 37 -11.14 4.91 0.32
CA SER A 37 -10.96 5.77 1.48
C SER A 37 -9.98 5.15 2.46
N GLU A 38 -9.42 5.99 3.33
CA GLU A 38 -8.50 5.53 4.37
C GLU A 38 -9.16 4.58 5.38
N GLY A 39 -10.50 4.58 5.45
CA GLY A 39 -11.22 3.63 6.30
C GLY A 39 -10.94 2.18 5.93
N VAL A 40 -10.53 1.92 4.69
CA VAL A 40 -10.14 0.57 4.27
C VAL A 40 -8.93 0.08 5.08
N LEU A 41 -8.05 0.98 5.52
CA LEU A 41 -6.91 0.60 6.36
C LEU A 41 -7.38 -0.03 7.67
N ASP A 42 -8.41 0.53 8.28
CA ASP A 42 -8.96 -0.02 9.52
C ASP A 42 -9.52 -1.42 9.29
N GLY A 43 -10.17 -1.62 8.14
CA GLY A 43 -10.66 -2.95 7.78
C GLY A 43 -9.53 -3.97 7.64
N ILE A 44 -8.42 -3.56 7.02
CA ILE A 44 -7.25 -4.43 6.88
C ILE A 44 -6.68 -4.80 8.26
N VAL A 45 -6.57 -3.83 9.16
CA VAL A 45 -6.09 -4.07 10.52
C VAL A 45 -7.01 -5.05 11.25
N ASN A 46 -8.32 -4.90 11.08
CA ASN A 46 -9.28 -5.80 11.73
C ASN A 46 -9.13 -7.25 11.26
N ILE A 47 -8.72 -7.45 9.99
CA ILE A 47 -8.56 -8.79 9.44
C ILE A 47 -7.19 -9.37 9.77
N THR A 48 -6.11 -8.59 9.60
CA THR A 48 -4.74 -9.11 9.67
C THR A 48 -4.05 -8.83 11.00
N GLY A 49 -4.56 -7.86 11.77
CA GLY A 49 -3.89 -7.37 12.97
C GLY A 49 -2.70 -6.48 12.68
N LYS A 50 -2.43 -6.16 11.42
CA LYS A 50 -1.28 -5.36 11.02
C LYS A 50 -1.73 -4.21 10.14
N ARG A 51 -1.21 -3.02 10.40
CA ARG A 51 -1.49 -1.85 9.58
C ARG A 51 -0.39 -1.70 8.53
N PRO A 52 -0.71 -1.73 7.23
CA PRO A 52 0.30 -1.51 6.20
C PRO A 52 0.77 -0.05 6.24
N VAL A 53 1.98 0.19 5.76
CA VAL A 53 2.43 1.56 5.51
C VAL A 53 1.61 2.08 4.34
N PHE A 54 1.03 3.27 4.48
CA PHE A 54 0.20 3.85 3.44
C PHE A 54 0.67 5.26 3.10
N GLU A 55 0.71 5.57 1.80
CA GLU A 55 0.93 6.93 1.34
C GLU A 55 -0.08 7.28 0.26
N LYS A 56 -0.66 8.47 0.36
CA LYS A 56 -1.55 9.00 -0.65
C LYS A 56 -0.72 9.58 -1.77
N ILE A 57 -0.65 8.88 -2.89
CA ILE A 57 0.17 9.29 -4.04
C ILE A 57 -0.61 9.08 -5.32
N ASP A 58 -0.58 10.08 -6.19
CA ASP A 58 -1.07 9.96 -7.55
C ASP A 58 0.12 9.54 -8.43
N LEU A 59 0.01 8.39 -9.08
CA LEU A 59 1.10 7.88 -9.92
C LEU A 59 1.43 8.78 -11.12
N ARG A 60 0.55 9.72 -11.44
CA ARG A 60 0.83 10.70 -12.49
C ARG A 60 1.76 11.82 -12.01
N ASP A 61 1.91 11.97 -10.70
CA ASP A 61 2.81 12.97 -10.11
C ASP A 61 4.21 12.37 -9.99
N LYS A 62 5.05 12.67 -10.99
CA LYS A 62 6.39 12.08 -11.06
C LYS A 62 7.27 12.45 -9.88
N ALA A 63 7.14 13.69 -9.38
CA ALA A 63 7.95 14.12 -8.24
C ALA A 63 7.57 13.36 -6.99
N ALA A 64 6.27 13.16 -6.75
CA ALA A 64 5.80 12.40 -5.60
C ALA A 64 6.27 10.95 -5.67
N VAL A 65 6.21 10.34 -6.85
CA VAL A 65 6.66 8.96 -7.05
C VAL A 65 8.17 8.84 -6.78
N GLN A 66 8.97 9.78 -7.30
CA GLN A 66 10.41 9.76 -7.07
C GLN A 66 10.75 9.92 -5.60
N ASN A 67 10.08 10.84 -4.91
CA ASN A 67 10.31 11.05 -3.48
C ASN A 67 9.91 9.82 -2.68
N PHE A 68 8.83 9.15 -3.09
CA PHE A 68 8.39 7.92 -2.44
C PHE A 68 9.49 6.85 -2.52
N PHE A 69 10.07 6.63 -3.70
CA PHE A 69 11.11 5.61 -3.85
C PHE A 69 12.42 5.99 -3.17
N LYS A 70 12.70 7.27 -2.98
CA LYS A 70 13.84 7.70 -2.18
C LYS A 70 13.64 7.39 -0.70
N LYS A 71 12.41 7.52 -0.23
CA LYS A 71 12.08 7.32 1.18
C LYS A 71 12.00 5.84 1.55
N HIS A 72 11.56 5.00 0.63
CA HIS A 72 11.37 3.57 0.89
C HIS A 72 12.38 2.76 0.09
N LEU A 73 12.98 1.77 0.74
CA LEU A 73 13.89 0.85 0.08
C LEU A 73 13.17 -0.45 -0.22
N PHE A 74 13.05 -0.77 -1.49
CA PHE A 74 12.42 -2.01 -1.94
C PHE A 74 13.49 -2.94 -2.51
N PHE A 75 13.21 -4.24 -2.47
CA PHE A 75 14.08 -5.20 -3.10
C PHE A 75 14.12 -4.96 -4.60
N ARG A 76 15.33 -4.94 -5.17
CA ARG A 76 15.53 -4.68 -6.60
C ARG A 76 16.36 -5.78 -7.20
N ARG A 77 16.02 -6.10 -8.44
CA ARG A 77 16.70 -7.15 -9.18
C ARG A 77 17.36 -6.55 -10.39
#